data_b925fe2ff36acbf70ada070fa35779fc
#
_entry.id   b925fe2ff36acbf70ada070fa35779fc
#
_cell.length_a   1.000
_cell.length_b   1.000
_cell.length_c   1.000
_cell.angle_alpha   90.00
_cell.angle_beta   90.00
_cell.angle_gamma   90.00
#
_symmetry.space_group_name_H-M   'P 1'
#
loop_
_entity.id
_entity.type
_entity.pdbx_description
1 polymer ?
#
loop_
_entity_poly.entity_id
_entity_poly.type
_entity_poly.pdbx_seq_one_letter_code
_entity_poly.pdbx_strand_id
1 'polypeptide(L)'
;MSFLLDTNVISEARKPNGNPNVAAWLASVRGPDLYLSVLVVGEIRQGIERLRRRDRAQAGVYEAWLAKLQQDYADRILPITVAVAAEWGRMNVPDPVPVIDGLMAATASVQGLTLVTHDRTFASYDVETLII
;
A
#
# COMPACT_ATOMS: atom_id res chain seq x y z
N MET A 1 6.94 2.52 16.49
CA MET A 1 7.29 2.24 15.11
C MET A 1 6.02 2.23 14.26
N SER A 2 6.07 2.86 13.12
CA SER A 2 4.91 3.00 12.23
C SER A 2 5.22 2.45 10.85
N PHE A 3 4.17 2.00 10.15
CA PHE A 3 4.31 1.19 8.95
C PHE A 3 3.45 1.75 7.82
N LEU A 4 3.98 1.71 6.60
CA LEU A 4 3.24 1.97 5.37
C LEU A 4 2.96 0.64 4.69
N LEU A 5 1.69 0.31 4.49
CA LEU A 5 1.28 -0.98 3.93
C LEU A 5 1.20 -0.89 2.40
N ASP A 6 1.92 -1.78 1.71
CA ASP A 6 1.78 -1.94 0.27
C ASP A 6 0.40 -2.54 -0.07
N THR A 7 -0.07 -2.28 -1.27
CA THR A 7 -1.38 -2.75 -1.74
C THR A 7 -1.54 -4.26 -1.61
N ASN A 8 -0.49 -5.03 -1.90
CA ASN A 8 -0.56 -6.49 -1.82
C ASN A 8 -0.82 -7.00 -0.41
N VAL A 9 -0.35 -6.30 0.62
CA VAL A 9 -0.61 -6.65 2.02
C VAL A 9 -2.08 -6.43 2.35
N ILE A 10 -2.64 -5.29 1.95
CA ILE A 10 -4.05 -4.95 2.16
C ILE A 10 -4.95 -5.94 1.40
N SER A 11 -4.62 -6.24 0.16
CA SER A 11 -5.39 -7.17 -0.68
C SER A 11 -5.39 -8.58 -0.10
N GLU A 12 -4.25 -9.02 0.43
CA GLU A 12 -4.14 -10.34 1.05
C GLU A 12 -4.90 -10.41 2.37
N ALA A 13 -4.85 -9.35 3.17
CA ALA A 13 -5.58 -9.29 4.45
C ALA A 13 -7.10 -9.39 4.27
N ARG A 14 -7.63 -8.95 3.12
CA ARG A 14 -9.06 -9.01 2.80
C ARG A 14 -9.56 -10.43 2.52
N LYS A 15 -8.72 -11.31 2.03
CA LYS A 15 -9.12 -12.66 1.61
C LYS A 15 -9.42 -13.53 2.82
N PRO A 16 -10.55 -14.30 2.82
CA PRO A 16 -10.86 -15.23 3.92
C PRO A 16 -9.77 -16.29 4.14
N ASN A 17 -9.13 -16.76 3.05
CA ASN A 17 -8.05 -17.75 3.09
C ASN A 17 -6.75 -17.12 2.62
N GLY A 18 -6.47 -15.88 3.06
CA GLY A 18 -5.25 -15.18 2.72
C GLY A 18 -4.02 -15.75 3.40
N ASN A 19 -2.86 -15.18 3.06
CA ASN A 19 -1.59 -15.62 3.60
C ASN A 19 -1.59 -15.50 5.13
N PRO A 20 -1.35 -16.62 5.87
CA PRO A 20 -1.37 -16.60 7.34
C PRO A 20 -0.28 -15.72 7.95
N ASN A 21 0.84 -15.53 7.26
CA ASN A 21 1.91 -14.64 7.74
C ASN A 21 1.46 -13.18 7.75
N VAL A 22 0.70 -12.76 6.76
CA VAL A 22 0.13 -11.41 6.69
C VAL A 22 -0.86 -11.22 7.83
N ALA A 23 -1.78 -12.17 8.03
CA ALA A 23 -2.77 -12.10 9.10
C ALA A 23 -2.11 -12.07 10.48
N ALA A 24 -1.11 -12.91 10.71
CA ALA A 24 -0.38 -12.97 11.98
C ALA A 24 0.37 -11.66 12.26
N TRP A 25 1.02 -11.10 11.24
CA TRP A 25 1.74 -9.84 11.40
C TRP A 25 0.79 -8.69 11.74
N LEU A 26 -0.32 -8.58 11.01
CA LEU A 26 -1.32 -7.53 11.26
C LEU A 26 -1.92 -7.64 12.67
N ALA A 27 -2.12 -8.86 13.17
CA ALA A 27 -2.60 -9.08 14.52
C ALA A 27 -1.58 -8.68 15.59
N SER A 28 -0.29 -8.62 15.25
CA SER A 28 0.79 -8.31 16.17
C SER A 28 1.08 -6.81 16.33
N VAL A 29 0.49 -5.95 15.49
CA VAL A 29 0.76 -4.51 15.47
C VAL A 29 -0.49 -3.73 15.84
N ARG A 30 -0.28 -2.48 16.31
CA ARG A 30 -1.40 -1.59 16.66
C ARG A 30 -1.95 -0.93 15.40
N GLY A 31 -3.28 -0.94 15.25
CA GLY A 31 -3.95 -0.28 14.12
C GLY A 31 -3.52 1.16 13.87
N PRO A 32 -3.44 2.02 14.93
CA PRO A 32 -2.98 3.41 14.76
C PRO A 32 -1.57 3.57 14.20
N ASP A 33 -0.75 2.53 14.22
CA ASP A 33 0.60 2.56 13.66
C ASP A 33 0.63 2.21 12.17
N LEU A 34 -0.50 1.89 11.57
CA LEU A 34 -0.61 1.49 10.17
C LEU A 34 -1.09 2.66 9.32
N TYR A 35 -0.38 2.91 8.22
CA TYR A 35 -0.66 3.99 7.27
C TYR A 35 -0.81 3.44 5.86
N LEU A 36 -1.58 4.14 5.04
CA LEU A 36 -1.74 3.85 3.61
C LEU A 36 -1.31 5.07 2.80
N SER A 37 -0.86 4.81 1.57
CA SER A 37 -0.72 5.86 0.56
C SER A 37 -2.03 6.03 -0.19
N VAL A 38 -2.30 7.24 -0.70
CA VAL A 38 -3.38 7.46 -1.68
C VAL A 38 -3.26 6.54 -2.89
N LEU A 39 -2.04 6.08 -3.19
CA LEU A 39 -1.78 5.15 -4.29
C LEU A 39 -2.46 3.79 -4.08
N VAL A 40 -2.55 3.33 -2.84
CA VAL A 40 -3.26 2.08 -2.51
C VAL A 40 -4.73 2.20 -2.89
N VAL A 41 -5.36 3.33 -2.57
CA VAL A 41 -6.75 3.60 -2.95
C VAL A 41 -6.89 3.53 -4.47
N GLY A 42 -5.97 4.17 -5.20
CA GLY A 42 -5.98 4.19 -6.67
C GLY A 42 -5.81 2.81 -7.27
N GLU A 43 -4.88 2.01 -6.77
CA GLU A 43 -4.63 0.66 -7.27
C GLU A 43 -5.82 -0.26 -7.02
N ILE A 44 -6.41 -0.19 -5.84
CA ILE A 44 -7.61 -0.98 -5.51
C ILE A 44 -8.77 -0.56 -6.40
N ARG A 45 -8.99 0.74 -6.58
CA ARG A 45 -10.04 1.26 -7.47
C ARG A 45 -9.85 0.75 -8.90
N GLN A 46 -8.63 0.78 -9.41
CA GLN A 46 -8.34 0.27 -10.75
C GLN A 46 -8.71 -1.21 -10.87
N GLY A 47 -8.38 -2.02 -9.87
CA GLY A 47 -8.76 -3.43 -9.82
C GLY A 47 -10.27 -3.64 -9.82
N ILE A 48 -10.99 -2.82 -9.06
CA ILE A 48 -12.46 -2.86 -9.00
C ILE A 48 -13.07 -2.54 -10.37
N GLU A 49 -12.59 -1.49 -11.05
CA GLU A 49 -13.13 -1.11 -12.35
C GLU A 49 -12.85 -2.16 -13.43
N ARG A 50 -11.68 -2.81 -13.37
CA ARG A 50 -11.40 -3.95 -14.27
C ARG A 50 -12.37 -5.12 -14.02
N LEU A 51 -12.61 -5.44 -12.76
CA LEU A 51 -13.52 -6.51 -12.37
C LEU A 51 -14.95 -6.18 -12.79
N ARG A 52 -15.38 -4.92 -12.70
CA ARG A 52 -16.74 -4.47 -13.05
C ARG A 52 -17.09 -4.81 -14.48
N ARG A 53 -16.13 -4.90 -15.36
CA ARG A 53 -16.33 -5.22 -16.77
C ARG A 53 -16.78 -6.67 -17.00
N ARG A 54 -16.54 -7.56 -16.03
CA ARG A 54 -16.88 -8.98 -16.15
C ARG A 54 -17.77 -9.51 -15.02
N ASP A 55 -17.79 -8.83 -13.88
CA ASP A 55 -18.56 -9.26 -12.69
C ASP A 55 -18.94 -8.03 -11.86
N ARG A 56 -20.10 -7.44 -12.17
CA ARG A 56 -20.59 -6.25 -11.49
C ARG A 56 -20.92 -6.49 -10.03
N ALA A 57 -21.46 -7.65 -9.71
CA ALA A 57 -21.84 -7.98 -8.35
C ALA A 57 -20.62 -8.03 -7.43
N GLN A 58 -19.56 -8.71 -7.86
CA GLN A 58 -18.34 -8.82 -7.09
C GLN A 58 -17.61 -7.48 -7.00
N ALA A 59 -17.61 -6.68 -8.07
CA ALA A 59 -17.05 -5.34 -8.05
C ALA A 59 -17.73 -4.46 -7.00
N GLY A 60 -19.07 -4.57 -6.86
CA GLY A 60 -19.82 -3.85 -5.83
C GLY A 60 -19.42 -4.24 -4.42
N VAL A 61 -19.14 -5.52 -4.17
CA VAL A 61 -18.65 -6.01 -2.88
C VAL A 61 -17.30 -5.36 -2.54
N TYR A 62 -16.38 -5.33 -3.50
CA TYR A 62 -15.05 -4.72 -3.27
C TYR A 62 -15.13 -3.20 -3.15
N GLU A 63 -16.05 -2.56 -3.86
CA GLU A 63 -16.27 -1.12 -3.73
C GLU A 63 -16.73 -0.74 -2.31
N ALA A 64 -17.64 -1.53 -1.73
CA ALA A 64 -18.06 -1.34 -0.35
C ALA A 64 -16.90 -1.56 0.64
N TRP A 65 -16.07 -2.56 0.38
CA TRP A 65 -14.89 -2.82 1.19
C TRP A 65 -13.88 -1.65 1.10
N LEU A 66 -13.65 -1.10 -0.10
CA LEU A 66 -12.77 0.05 -0.27
C LEU A 66 -13.29 1.28 0.48
N ALA A 67 -14.60 1.53 0.44
CA ALA A 67 -15.20 2.64 1.17
C ALA A 67 -14.97 2.50 2.67
N LYS A 68 -15.13 1.29 3.22
CA LYS A 68 -14.85 1.01 4.63
C LYS A 68 -13.37 1.20 4.97
N LEU A 69 -12.48 0.74 4.10
CA LEU A 69 -11.03 0.91 4.28
C LEU A 69 -10.68 2.41 4.38
N GLN A 70 -11.25 3.23 3.51
CA GLN A 70 -11.02 4.67 3.53
C GLN A 70 -11.55 5.32 4.82
N GLN A 71 -12.65 4.84 5.37
CA GLN A 71 -13.17 5.31 6.66
C GLN A 71 -12.25 4.90 7.80
N ASP A 72 -11.83 3.63 7.82
CA ASP A 72 -10.99 3.09 8.89
C ASP A 72 -9.61 3.77 8.95
N TYR A 73 -9.11 4.23 7.80
CA TYR A 73 -7.79 4.88 7.68
C TYR A 73 -7.90 6.38 7.37
N ALA A 74 -9.04 7.02 7.63
CA ALA A 74 -9.31 8.40 7.18
C ALA A 74 -8.23 9.39 7.62
N ASP A 75 -7.65 9.23 8.80
CA ASP A 75 -6.59 10.07 9.36
C ASP A 75 -5.17 9.57 9.04
N ARG A 76 -5.04 8.46 8.33
CA ARG A 76 -3.77 7.80 8.07
C ARG A 76 -3.58 7.41 6.60
N ILE A 77 -4.25 8.09 5.68
CA ILE A 77 -4.02 7.98 4.24
C ILE A 77 -3.14 9.16 3.82
N LEU A 78 -1.91 8.85 3.40
CA LEU A 78 -0.89 9.85 3.12
C LEU A 78 -0.92 10.30 1.65
N PRO A 79 -0.90 11.61 1.40
CA PRO A 79 -0.86 12.15 0.04
C PRO A 79 0.53 12.05 -0.57
N ILE A 80 0.61 12.26 -1.88
CA ILE A 80 1.88 12.46 -2.59
C ILE A 80 2.20 13.95 -2.50
N THR A 81 3.13 14.28 -1.61
CA THR A 81 3.56 15.67 -1.38
C THR A 81 4.69 16.06 -2.32
N VAL A 82 5.06 17.35 -2.31
CA VAL A 82 6.24 17.83 -3.04
C VAL A 82 7.50 17.10 -2.56
N ALA A 83 7.64 16.90 -1.25
CA ALA A 83 8.80 16.20 -0.69
C ALA A 83 8.86 14.74 -1.18
N VAL A 84 7.71 14.05 -1.25
CA VAL A 84 7.63 12.69 -1.77
C VAL A 84 8.01 12.66 -3.25
N ALA A 85 7.52 13.58 -4.04
CA ALA A 85 7.83 13.65 -5.46
C ALA A 85 9.33 13.91 -5.69
N ALA A 86 9.94 14.78 -4.90
CA ALA A 86 11.39 15.06 -4.98
C ALA A 86 12.20 13.81 -4.61
N GLU A 87 11.86 13.11 -3.56
CA GLU A 87 12.53 11.87 -3.18
C GLU A 87 12.38 10.79 -4.26
N TRP A 88 11.17 10.65 -4.82
CA TRP A 88 10.93 9.75 -5.93
C TRP A 88 11.85 10.06 -7.13
N GLY A 89 11.98 11.35 -7.48
CA GLY A 89 12.87 11.78 -8.56
C GLY A 89 14.31 11.38 -8.29
N ARG A 90 14.79 11.59 -7.07
CA ARG A 90 16.15 11.21 -6.66
C ARG A 90 16.37 9.70 -6.79
N MET A 91 15.38 8.90 -6.40
CA MET A 91 15.46 7.42 -6.41
C MET A 91 15.55 6.83 -7.83
N ASN A 92 15.12 7.58 -8.84
CA ASN A 92 15.13 7.12 -10.23
C ASN A 92 16.50 7.25 -10.92
N VAL A 93 17.50 7.75 -10.23
CA VAL A 93 18.84 7.96 -10.77
C VAL A 93 19.82 7.08 -10.01
N PRO A 94 20.69 6.32 -10.69
CA PRO A 94 20.90 6.29 -12.16
C PRO A 94 19.85 5.51 -12.94
N ASP A 95 19.11 4.59 -12.31
CA ASP A 95 18.17 3.70 -12.99
C ASP A 95 16.75 3.98 -12.54
N PRO A 96 15.79 4.11 -13.49
CA PRO A 96 14.38 4.32 -13.12
C PRO A 96 13.79 3.08 -12.45
N VAL A 97 12.84 3.32 -11.54
CA VAL A 97 12.08 2.28 -10.85
C VAL A 97 10.62 2.34 -11.31
N PRO A 98 9.82 1.24 -11.15
CA PRO A 98 8.39 1.31 -11.44
C PRO A 98 7.74 2.48 -10.69
N VAL A 99 6.89 3.24 -11.37
CA VAL A 99 6.42 4.54 -10.86
C VAL A 99 5.69 4.41 -9.52
N ILE A 100 4.71 3.52 -9.45
CA ILE A 100 3.91 3.37 -8.22
C ILE A 100 4.78 2.84 -7.07
N ASP A 101 5.60 1.84 -7.33
CA ASP A 101 6.51 1.28 -6.32
C ASP A 101 7.48 2.33 -5.80
N GLY A 102 8.06 3.12 -6.72
CA GLY A 102 8.98 4.20 -6.36
C GLY A 102 8.30 5.28 -5.52
N LEU A 103 7.08 5.68 -5.87
CA LEU A 103 6.32 6.66 -5.09
C LEU A 103 5.93 6.12 -3.71
N MET A 104 5.62 4.82 -3.61
CA MET A 104 5.34 4.16 -2.34
C MET A 104 6.58 4.19 -1.43
N ALA A 105 7.72 3.79 -1.97
CA ALA A 105 8.98 3.79 -1.24
C ALA A 105 9.39 5.20 -0.81
N ALA A 106 9.22 6.20 -1.70
CA ALA A 106 9.51 7.59 -1.40
C ALA A 106 8.61 8.13 -0.27
N THR A 107 7.34 7.74 -0.26
CA THR A 107 6.41 8.11 0.82
C THR A 107 6.90 7.57 2.16
N ALA A 108 7.26 6.30 2.22
CA ALA A 108 7.78 5.69 3.44
C ALA A 108 9.07 6.38 3.91
N SER A 109 9.98 6.65 2.99
CA SER A 109 11.25 7.33 3.31
C SER A 109 11.02 8.72 3.91
N VAL A 110 10.21 9.55 3.25
CA VAL A 110 9.93 10.93 3.67
C VAL A 110 9.20 10.97 5.02
N GLN A 111 8.27 10.04 5.23
CA GLN A 111 7.45 10.02 6.44
C GLN A 111 8.09 9.23 7.60
N GLY A 112 9.27 8.66 7.38
CA GLY A 112 9.94 7.87 8.42
C GLY A 112 9.21 6.58 8.77
N LEU A 113 8.57 5.94 7.80
CA LEU A 113 7.81 4.71 7.98
C LEU A 113 8.59 3.51 7.45
N THR A 114 8.34 2.34 8.05
CA THR A 114 8.81 1.08 7.48
C THR A 114 7.78 0.62 6.44
N LEU A 115 8.24 0.38 5.21
CA LEU A 115 7.38 -0.16 4.14
C LEU A 115 7.17 -1.65 4.37
N VAL A 116 5.92 -2.07 4.48
CA VAL A 116 5.55 -3.48 4.65
C VAL A 116 4.97 -3.99 3.34
N THR A 117 5.60 -5.03 2.80
CA THR A 117 5.24 -5.54 1.49
C THR A 117 5.44 -7.05 1.42
N HIS A 118 4.80 -7.68 0.44
CA HIS A 118 5.02 -9.08 0.08
C HIS A 118 5.99 -9.20 -1.10
N ASP A 119 6.35 -8.09 -1.73
CA ASP A 119 7.20 -8.02 -2.91
C ASP A 119 8.66 -7.81 -2.54
N ARG A 120 9.49 -8.80 -2.79
CA ARG A 120 10.92 -8.80 -2.44
C ARG A 120 11.72 -7.76 -3.23
N THR A 121 11.21 -7.25 -4.35
CA THR A 121 11.92 -6.24 -5.14
C THR A 121 12.11 -4.93 -4.38
N PHE A 122 11.25 -4.64 -3.40
CA PHE A 122 11.41 -3.46 -2.54
C PHE A 122 12.65 -3.49 -1.66
N ALA A 123 13.24 -4.65 -1.44
CA ALA A 123 14.45 -4.77 -0.64
C ALA A 123 15.66 -4.04 -1.28
N SER A 124 15.61 -3.79 -2.59
CA SER A 124 16.66 -3.05 -3.30
C SER A 124 16.51 -1.52 -3.19
N TYR A 125 15.40 -1.02 -2.66
CA TYR A 125 15.15 0.42 -2.54
C TYR A 125 15.79 0.95 -1.27
N ASP A 126 16.19 2.23 -1.31
CA ASP A 126 16.80 2.92 -0.18
C ASP A 126 15.70 3.37 0.80
N VAL A 127 15.05 2.39 1.42
CA VAL A 127 13.99 2.60 2.41
C VAL A 127 13.94 1.40 3.33
N GLU A 128 13.65 1.63 4.61
CA GLU A 128 13.44 0.54 5.55
C GLU A 128 12.23 -0.29 5.13
N THR A 129 12.43 -1.59 4.95
CA THR A 129 11.42 -2.50 4.37
C THR A 129 11.27 -3.74 5.22
N LEU A 130 10.04 -4.17 5.42
CA LEU A 130 9.69 -5.44 6.05
C LEU A 130 8.95 -6.29 5.02
N ILE A 131 9.55 -7.42 4.66
CA ILE A 131 8.95 -8.40 3.74
C ILE A 131 8.21 -9.45 4.56
N ILE A 132 6.94 -9.64 4.32
CA ILE A 132 6.12 -10.61 5.05
C ILE A 132 5.42 -11.63 4.16
#